data_363cf135e6ab8b2913f7081f9b4d8502
#
_entry.id   363cf135e6ab8b2913f7081f9b4d8502
#
_cell.length_a   1.000
_cell.length_b   1.000
_cell.length_c   1.000
_cell.angle_alpha   90.00
_cell.angle_beta   90.00
_cell.angle_gamma   90.00
#
_symmetry.space_group_name_H-M   'P 1'
#
loop_
_entity.id
_entity.type
_entity.pdbx_description
1 polymer ?
#
loop_
_entity_poly.entity_id
_entity_poly.type
_entity_poly.pdbx_seq_one_letter_code
_entity_poly.pdbx_strand_id
1 'polypeptide(L)'
;MMRHLSVSSENVGTLTQKYVSEPWMQSGVALLLLGLVAWIANWVAKRIVLKLLMRLLDHLPFRVEASQIGAIVARLSNIVPALVIQNGVGAVPHMPAGAIVFVRSFCAAFMILTIAIALSGLLTVLNDLYQRRPYAANRPIKGYVQLGKLLIYAASAILVIAVLMDESPLLLLSGLGAMAAVLMLVFKDTILSLVASVQIGSNDMVRVGDWIEMPQFNVDGDVIDIALHTVKIQNFDKTITTVPTHRLISESFRNWRGMAESGGRRMMRSVMIDQNSVRFLQAEELDGMSRFALLRNYLATKRQDIEQWNAQKAAGESVNGRRLTNIGTFRAYVLAYLQSRSDIDGDKTLLVRQLAPSENGLPLQIYAFANTTAWGEYEGIQADIFDHLIAIMPEFGLRLFQRPAGSDLSAPRFMIPAHA
;
A
#
# COMPACT_ATOMS: atom_id res chain seq x y z
N MET A 1 14.82 -3.35 -54.16
CA MET A 1 15.49 -2.05 -54.38
C MET A 1 16.74 -1.90 -53.52
N MET A 2 17.59 -2.98 -53.45
CA MET A 2 18.83 -3.01 -52.65
C MET A 2 20.08 -3.46 -53.44
N ARG A 3 20.13 -3.20 -54.75
CA ARG A 3 21.23 -3.67 -55.63
C ARG A 3 22.09 -2.52 -56.22
N HIS A 4 21.90 -1.28 -55.87
CA HIS A 4 22.59 -0.14 -56.51
C HIS A 4 23.57 0.61 -55.63
N LEU A 5 23.88 0.20 -54.39
CA LEU A 5 24.87 0.84 -53.53
C LEU A 5 26.22 0.10 -53.41
N SER A 6 26.37 -1.01 -54.11
CA SER A 6 27.64 -1.78 -54.10
C SER A 6 28.70 -1.31 -55.12
N VAL A 7 28.37 -0.30 -55.90
CA VAL A 7 29.25 0.17 -57.01
C VAL A 7 30.38 1.11 -56.57
N SER A 8 30.40 1.60 -55.31
CA SER A 8 31.38 2.64 -54.92
C SER A 8 32.66 2.11 -54.25
N SER A 9 32.69 0.88 -53.74
CA SER A 9 33.88 0.37 -53.02
C SER A 9 35.00 -0.11 -53.95
N GLU A 10 34.65 -0.68 -55.12
CA GLU A 10 35.65 -1.08 -56.14
C GLU A 10 36.34 0.10 -56.77
N ASN A 11 35.66 1.22 -56.99
CA ASN A 11 36.23 2.41 -57.66
C ASN A 11 37.24 3.16 -56.80
N VAL A 12 37.12 3.18 -55.48
CA VAL A 12 38.11 3.89 -54.60
C VAL A 12 39.38 3.09 -54.52
N GLY A 13 39.33 1.75 -54.44
CA GLY A 13 40.51 0.89 -54.44
C GLY A 13 41.35 0.99 -55.72
N THR A 14 40.70 1.07 -56.90
CA THR A 14 41.39 1.15 -58.21
C THR A 14 42.00 2.52 -58.49
N LEU A 15 41.41 3.63 -58.02
CA LEU A 15 41.96 4.96 -58.16
C LEU A 15 43.21 5.15 -57.29
N THR A 16 43.23 4.63 -56.05
CA THR A 16 44.40 4.74 -55.15
C THR A 16 45.56 3.87 -55.63
N GLN A 17 45.31 2.73 -56.24
CA GLN A 17 46.34 1.81 -56.76
C GLN A 17 47.06 2.41 -58.00
N LYS A 18 46.45 3.28 -58.77
CA LYS A 18 46.99 3.87 -59.99
C LYS A 18 47.91 5.02 -59.76
N TYR A 19 47.85 5.75 -58.63
CA TYR A 19 48.60 7.00 -58.41
C TYR A 19 49.59 6.97 -57.22
N VAL A 20 49.57 5.90 -56.39
CA VAL A 20 50.38 5.82 -55.17
C VAL A 20 51.14 4.47 -55.14
N SER A 21 52.45 4.51 -55.15
CA SER A 21 53.32 3.31 -55.27
C SER A 21 53.50 2.60 -53.91
N GLU A 22 53.38 3.27 -52.78
CA GLU A 22 53.71 2.73 -51.48
C GLU A 22 52.47 2.31 -50.72
N PRO A 23 52.41 1.08 -50.09
CA PRO A 23 51.22 0.55 -49.41
C PRO A 23 50.69 1.47 -48.30
N TRP A 24 51.56 2.12 -47.50
CA TRP A 24 51.09 2.99 -46.42
C TRP A 24 50.48 4.30 -46.95
N MET A 25 50.98 4.81 -48.13
CA MET A 25 50.41 5.98 -48.79
C MET A 25 49.01 5.67 -49.35
N GLN A 26 48.75 4.45 -49.86
CA GLN A 26 47.45 4.01 -50.33
C GLN A 26 46.44 3.98 -49.19
N SER A 27 46.82 3.42 -48.03
CA SER A 27 46.00 3.40 -46.84
C SER A 27 45.69 4.80 -46.32
N GLY A 28 46.69 5.69 -46.32
CA GLY A 28 46.54 7.08 -45.86
C GLY A 28 45.58 7.89 -46.76
N VAL A 29 45.71 7.78 -48.10
CA VAL A 29 44.81 8.44 -49.05
C VAL A 29 43.39 7.91 -48.94
N ALA A 30 43.22 6.58 -48.80
CA ALA A 30 41.90 5.97 -48.64
C ALA A 30 41.20 6.42 -47.33
N LEU A 31 41.94 6.53 -46.21
CA LEU A 31 41.40 7.06 -44.94
C LEU A 31 41.03 8.55 -45.03
N LEU A 32 41.83 9.37 -45.73
CA LEU A 32 41.49 10.78 -45.94
C LEU A 32 40.22 10.93 -46.82
N LEU A 33 40.09 10.13 -47.86
CA LEU A 33 38.88 10.11 -48.70
C LEU A 33 37.66 9.65 -47.89
N LEU A 34 37.80 8.61 -47.10
CA LEU A 34 36.72 8.12 -46.22
C LEU A 34 36.32 9.19 -45.22
N GLY A 35 37.27 9.90 -44.60
CA GLY A 35 37.02 11.02 -43.70
C GLY A 35 36.30 12.18 -44.39
N LEU A 36 36.72 12.51 -45.63
CA LEU A 36 36.06 13.54 -46.44
C LEU A 36 34.61 13.17 -46.79
N VAL A 37 34.37 11.93 -47.19
CA VAL A 37 33.02 11.42 -47.48
C VAL A 37 32.16 11.45 -46.22
N ALA A 38 32.69 11.04 -45.07
CA ALA A 38 32.00 11.07 -43.79
C ALA A 38 31.67 12.53 -43.38
N TRP A 39 32.60 13.47 -43.61
CA TRP A 39 32.36 14.89 -43.32
C TRP A 39 31.25 15.49 -44.23
N ILE A 40 31.29 15.22 -45.55
CA ILE A 40 30.24 15.63 -46.50
C ILE A 40 28.89 15.02 -46.10
N ALA A 41 28.88 13.73 -45.80
CA ALA A 41 27.67 13.05 -45.38
C ALA A 41 27.07 13.66 -44.09
N ASN A 42 27.91 14.02 -43.11
CA ASN A 42 27.47 14.73 -41.91
C ASN A 42 26.89 16.12 -42.23
N TRP A 43 27.52 16.87 -43.12
CA TRP A 43 27.03 18.19 -43.51
C TRP A 43 25.70 18.12 -44.24
N VAL A 44 25.53 17.16 -45.15
CA VAL A 44 24.26 16.89 -45.84
C VAL A 44 23.18 16.44 -44.88
N ALA A 45 23.51 15.48 -44.01
CA ALA A 45 22.58 14.95 -43.01
C ALA A 45 22.07 16.07 -42.09
N LYS A 46 22.95 16.89 -41.55
CA LYS A 46 22.59 18.05 -40.73
C LYS A 46 21.61 18.99 -41.45
N ARG A 47 21.87 19.31 -42.72
CA ARG A 47 21.01 20.19 -43.52
C ARG A 47 19.64 19.59 -43.83
N ILE A 48 19.61 18.28 -44.18
CA ILE A 48 18.37 17.60 -44.58
C ILE A 48 17.51 17.39 -43.34
N VAL A 49 18.11 16.82 -42.25
CA VAL A 49 17.34 16.46 -41.03
C VAL A 49 16.83 17.72 -40.34
N LEU A 50 17.61 18.80 -40.26
CA LEU A 50 17.18 20.08 -39.70
C LEU A 50 16.01 20.70 -40.54
N LYS A 51 16.10 20.67 -41.84
CA LYS A 51 15.01 21.21 -42.73
C LYS A 51 13.71 20.38 -42.60
N LEU A 52 13.85 19.05 -42.56
CA LEU A 52 12.68 18.17 -42.43
C LEU A 52 12.01 18.34 -41.04
N LEU A 53 12.82 18.49 -40.02
CA LEU A 53 12.32 18.68 -38.65
C LEU A 53 11.64 20.04 -38.46
N MET A 54 12.23 21.12 -38.98
CA MET A 54 11.61 22.45 -38.94
C MET A 54 10.23 22.44 -39.62
N ARG A 55 10.11 21.78 -40.79
CA ARG A 55 8.82 21.60 -41.43
C ARG A 55 7.80 20.81 -40.64
N LEU A 56 8.25 19.75 -39.89
CA LEU A 56 7.39 18.96 -39.02
C LEU A 56 6.95 19.78 -37.80
N LEU A 57 7.84 20.58 -37.23
CA LEU A 57 7.58 21.42 -36.05
C LEU A 57 6.60 22.56 -36.36
N ASP A 58 6.67 23.13 -37.58
CA ASP A 58 5.72 24.17 -38.01
C ASP A 58 4.26 23.69 -38.08
N HIS A 59 4.04 22.37 -38.13
CA HIS A 59 2.71 21.74 -38.14
C HIS A 59 2.22 21.30 -36.75
N LEU A 60 3.04 21.43 -35.70
CA LEU A 60 2.65 21.05 -34.38
C LEU A 60 2.08 22.24 -33.57
N PRO A 61 0.96 22.07 -32.85
CA PRO A 61 0.31 23.13 -32.08
C PRO A 61 1.08 23.57 -30.82
N PHE A 62 2.29 23.04 -30.59
CA PHE A 62 3.09 23.29 -29.40
C PHE A 62 4.36 24.06 -29.72
N ARG A 63 4.60 25.20 -29.08
CA ARG A 63 5.87 25.94 -29.13
C ARG A 63 6.93 25.18 -28.31
N VAL A 64 7.65 24.29 -28.98
CA VAL A 64 8.86 23.69 -28.42
C VAL A 64 10.03 24.63 -28.73
N GLU A 65 10.94 24.87 -27.79
CA GLU A 65 12.13 25.66 -28.07
C GLU A 65 12.96 24.96 -29.15
N ALA A 66 13.03 25.58 -30.30
CA ALA A 66 13.79 25.07 -31.47
C ALA A 66 15.26 24.77 -31.14
N SER A 67 15.83 25.41 -30.12
CA SER A 67 17.18 25.17 -29.61
C SER A 67 17.37 23.77 -29.02
N GLN A 68 16.41 23.28 -28.24
CA GLN A 68 16.52 21.96 -27.57
C GLN A 68 16.38 20.81 -28.58
N ILE A 69 15.44 20.94 -29.51
CA ILE A 69 15.27 19.93 -30.57
C ILE A 69 16.45 20.00 -31.55
N GLY A 70 16.95 21.20 -31.87
CA GLY A 70 18.13 21.37 -32.70
C GLY A 70 19.34 20.62 -32.13
N ALA A 71 19.54 20.65 -30.82
CA ALA A 71 20.63 19.91 -30.15
C ALA A 71 20.49 18.38 -30.30
N ILE A 72 19.26 17.84 -30.17
CA ILE A 72 18.99 16.40 -30.33
C ILE A 72 19.29 15.98 -31.78
N VAL A 73 18.81 16.74 -32.74
CA VAL A 73 19.03 16.50 -34.18
C VAL A 73 20.48 16.59 -34.56
N ALA A 74 21.20 17.60 -34.05
CA ALA A 74 22.63 17.74 -34.30
C ALA A 74 23.42 16.53 -33.79
N ARG A 75 23.00 15.95 -32.63
CA ARG A 75 23.59 14.72 -32.10
C ARG A 75 23.29 13.52 -32.99
N LEU A 76 22.04 13.30 -33.37
CA LEU A 76 21.64 12.18 -34.23
C LEU A 76 22.30 12.25 -35.61
N SER A 77 22.55 13.45 -36.14
CA SER A 77 23.26 13.62 -37.40
C SER A 77 24.68 13.05 -37.35
N ASN A 78 25.32 12.98 -36.18
CA ASN A 78 26.65 12.39 -36.00
C ASN A 78 26.68 10.87 -36.17
N ILE A 79 25.53 10.22 -36.24
CA ILE A 79 25.40 8.78 -36.55
C ILE A 79 25.81 8.53 -38.00
N VAL A 80 25.48 9.46 -38.90
CA VAL A 80 25.72 9.30 -40.34
C VAL A 80 27.21 9.17 -40.65
N PRO A 81 28.14 10.04 -40.19
CA PRO A 81 29.56 9.88 -40.42
C PRO A 81 30.12 8.61 -39.77
N ALA A 82 29.63 8.22 -38.58
CA ALA A 82 30.04 6.97 -37.93
C ALA A 82 29.64 5.74 -38.77
N LEU A 83 28.46 5.78 -39.35
CA LEU A 83 27.94 4.71 -40.22
C LEU A 83 28.73 4.63 -41.54
N VAL A 84 29.16 5.77 -42.12
CA VAL A 84 29.99 5.83 -43.31
C VAL A 84 31.38 5.24 -42.99
N ILE A 85 31.98 5.60 -41.85
CA ILE A 85 33.29 5.09 -41.44
C ILE A 85 33.19 3.57 -41.14
N GLN A 86 32.18 3.11 -40.42
CA GLN A 86 31.98 1.72 -40.06
C GLN A 86 31.90 0.81 -41.30
N ASN A 87 31.16 1.24 -42.31
CA ASN A 87 30.99 0.45 -43.56
C ASN A 87 32.17 0.63 -44.51
N GLY A 88 32.78 1.81 -44.53
CA GLY A 88 33.86 2.16 -45.47
C GLY A 88 35.23 1.68 -45.03
N VAL A 89 35.49 1.46 -43.71
CA VAL A 89 36.83 1.10 -43.22
C VAL A 89 37.30 -0.24 -43.78
N GLY A 90 36.41 -1.16 -44.12
CA GLY A 90 36.76 -2.46 -44.75
C GLY A 90 37.25 -2.36 -46.20
N ALA A 91 37.03 -1.20 -46.88
CA ALA A 91 37.48 -0.95 -48.22
C ALA A 91 38.86 -0.29 -48.26
N VAL A 92 39.46 0.07 -47.11
CA VAL A 92 40.77 0.66 -47.01
C VAL A 92 41.86 -0.40 -47.30
N PRO A 93 42.69 -0.22 -48.34
CA PRO A 93 43.74 -1.18 -48.68
C PRO A 93 44.76 -1.33 -47.55
N HIS A 94 45.32 -2.52 -47.40
CA HIS A 94 46.45 -2.86 -46.49
C HIS A 94 46.16 -2.58 -45.00
N MET A 95 44.91 -2.45 -44.60
CA MET A 95 44.57 -2.21 -43.19
C MET A 95 44.55 -3.55 -42.43
N PRO A 96 45.21 -3.67 -41.27
CA PRO A 96 45.17 -4.87 -40.46
C PRO A 96 43.74 -5.22 -40.03
N ALA A 97 43.38 -6.51 -40.09
CA ALA A 97 42.03 -6.97 -39.74
C ALA A 97 41.61 -6.52 -38.34
N GLY A 98 42.52 -6.55 -37.35
CA GLY A 98 42.23 -6.08 -35.99
C GLY A 98 41.89 -4.59 -35.92
N ALA A 99 42.54 -3.74 -36.76
CA ALA A 99 42.20 -2.33 -36.81
C ALA A 99 40.82 -2.08 -37.43
N ILE A 100 40.42 -2.87 -38.43
CA ILE A 100 39.08 -2.80 -39.03
C ILE A 100 38.02 -3.14 -38.00
N VAL A 101 38.22 -4.24 -37.26
CA VAL A 101 37.29 -4.67 -36.19
C VAL A 101 37.22 -3.58 -35.12
N PHE A 102 38.33 -3.07 -34.64
CA PHE A 102 38.37 -2.01 -33.64
C PHE A 102 37.61 -0.76 -34.08
N VAL A 103 37.84 -0.25 -35.29
CA VAL A 103 37.13 0.93 -35.80
C VAL A 103 35.65 0.69 -35.93
N ARG A 104 35.23 -0.51 -36.40
CA ARG A 104 33.82 -0.89 -36.50
C ARG A 104 33.15 -0.90 -35.14
N SER A 105 33.76 -1.57 -34.16
CA SER A 105 33.20 -1.65 -32.79
C SER A 105 33.17 -0.29 -32.12
N PHE A 106 34.19 0.55 -32.33
CA PHE A 106 34.24 1.93 -31.82
C PHE A 106 33.11 2.80 -32.43
N CYS A 107 32.93 2.72 -33.75
CA CYS A 107 31.85 3.45 -34.42
C CYS A 107 30.46 2.96 -33.95
N ALA A 108 30.26 1.67 -33.76
CA ALA A 108 29.03 1.10 -33.25
C ALA A 108 28.75 1.56 -31.79
N ALA A 109 29.77 1.53 -30.93
CA ALA A 109 29.67 2.02 -29.55
C ALA A 109 29.34 3.54 -29.52
N PHE A 110 29.98 4.33 -30.37
CA PHE A 110 29.69 5.76 -30.53
C PHE A 110 28.24 6.01 -30.97
N MET A 111 27.73 5.22 -31.91
CA MET A 111 26.32 5.34 -32.37
C MET A 111 25.35 5.01 -31.25
N ILE A 112 25.58 3.93 -30.49
CA ILE A 112 24.73 3.53 -29.33
C ILE A 112 24.71 4.67 -28.31
N LEU A 113 25.84 5.22 -27.92
CA LEU A 113 25.95 6.34 -27.00
C LEU A 113 25.22 7.59 -27.52
N THR A 114 25.37 7.90 -28.79
CA THR A 114 24.72 9.05 -29.44
C THR A 114 23.20 8.90 -29.41
N ILE A 115 22.69 7.70 -29.69
CA ILE A 115 21.24 7.38 -29.61
C ILE A 115 20.76 7.52 -28.17
N ALA A 116 21.48 6.97 -27.19
CA ALA A 116 21.13 7.05 -25.78
C ALA A 116 21.03 8.50 -25.28
N ILE A 117 21.99 9.33 -25.64
CA ILE A 117 22.02 10.77 -25.29
C ILE A 117 20.84 11.51 -25.98
N ALA A 118 20.55 11.16 -27.23
CA ALA A 118 19.43 11.74 -27.96
C ALA A 118 18.07 11.37 -27.34
N LEU A 119 17.87 10.08 -26.97
CA LEU A 119 16.68 9.62 -26.26
C LEU A 119 16.52 10.26 -24.88
N SER A 120 17.63 10.39 -24.13
CA SER A 120 17.66 11.10 -22.86
C SER A 120 17.27 12.58 -23.03
N GLY A 121 17.75 13.23 -24.09
CA GLY A 121 17.34 14.59 -24.46
C GLY A 121 15.86 14.70 -24.80
N LEU A 122 15.33 13.73 -25.56
CA LEU A 122 13.89 13.67 -25.89
C LEU A 122 13.03 13.56 -24.62
N LEU A 123 13.42 12.71 -23.67
CA LEU A 123 12.72 12.61 -22.38
C LEU A 123 12.76 13.94 -21.60
N THR A 124 13.85 14.72 -21.71
CA THR A 124 13.91 16.06 -21.11
C THR A 124 12.88 17.00 -21.73
N VAL A 125 12.84 17.05 -23.07
CA VAL A 125 11.89 17.88 -23.81
C VAL A 125 10.44 17.49 -23.47
N LEU A 126 10.15 16.19 -23.37
CA LEU A 126 8.81 15.71 -22.97
C LEU A 126 8.45 16.14 -21.55
N ASN A 127 9.40 16.09 -20.62
CA ASN A 127 9.20 16.57 -19.25
C ASN A 127 8.91 18.08 -19.24
N ASP A 128 9.67 18.87 -19.97
CA ASP A 128 9.50 20.33 -20.04
C ASP A 128 8.15 20.72 -20.66
N LEU A 129 7.72 19.99 -21.69
CA LEU A 129 6.39 20.15 -22.28
C LEU A 129 5.28 19.79 -21.30
N TYR A 130 5.46 18.72 -20.53
CA TYR A 130 4.49 18.32 -19.52
C TYR A 130 4.37 19.36 -18.41
N GLN A 131 5.52 19.87 -17.91
CA GLN A 131 5.55 20.89 -16.84
C GLN A 131 4.87 22.20 -17.20
N ARG A 132 4.72 22.51 -18.48
CA ARG A 132 3.98 23.71 -18.97
C ARG A 132 2.46 23.56 -18.85
N ARG A 133 1.94 22.37 -18.49
CA ARG A 133 0.49 22.13 -18.34
C ARG A 133 0.00 22.48 -16.93
N PRO A 134 -1.22 23.05 -16.77
CA PRO A 134 -1.74 23.43 -15.45
C PRO A 134 -1.80 22.31 -14.42
N TYR A 135 -1.97 21.06 -14.88
CA TYR A 135 -2.07 19.88 -14.00
C TYR A 135 -0.73 19.35 -13.51
N ALA A 136 0.39 19.85 -14.03
CA ALA A 136 1.73 19.34 -13.70
C ALA A 136 2.14 19.64 -12.25
N ALA A 137 1.62 20.72 -11.67
CA ALA A 137 1.91 21.12 -10.29
C ALA A 137 1.48 20.03 -9.27
N ASN A 138 0.35 19.36 -9.54
CA ASN A 138 -0.21 18.35 -8.64
C ASN A 138 0.28 16.91 -8.92
N ARG A 139 0.98 16.68 -10.04
CA ARG A 139 1.46 15.34 -10.44
C ARG A 139 2.85 15.45 -11.09
N PRO A 140 3.92 15.61 -10.32
CA PRO A 140 5.27 15.73 -10.88
C PRO A 140 5.73 14.41 -11.50
N ILE A 141 6.08 14.41 -12.80
CA ILE A 141 6.61 13.23 -13.52
C ILE A 141 8.14 13.17 -13.54
N LYS A 142 8.82 14.13 -12.94
CA LYS A 142 10.29 14.26 -12.95
C LYS A 142 11.01 12.97 -12.51
N GLY A 143 10.50 12.29 -11.48
CA GLY A 143 11.05 11.03 -10.99
C GLY A 143 10.99 9.90 -12.03
N TYR A 144 9.85 9.78 -12.73
CA TYR A 144 9.69 8.78 -13.80
C TYR A 144 10.61 9.06 -14.98
N VAL A 145 10.81 10.33 -15.36
CA VAL A 145 11.74 10.74 -16.41
C VAL A 145 13.18 10.40 -16.02
N GLN A 146 13.59 10.64 -14.77
CA GLN A 146 14.92 10.27 -14.28
C GLN A 146 15.12 8.75 -14.31
N LEU A 147 14.11 7.97 -13.90
CA LEU A 147 14.16 6.51 -13.99
C LEU A 147 14.29 6.05 -15.46
N GLY A 148 13.51 6.62 -16.37
CA GLY A 148 13.61 6.35 -17.80
C GLY A 148 15.00 6.63 -18.37
N LYS A 149 15.63 7.74 -17.98
CA LYS A 149 17.01 8.06 -18.37
C LYS A 149 18.01 7.04 -17.83
N LEU A 150 17.85 6.63 -16.56
CA LEU A 150 18.69 5.62 -15.94
C LEU A 150 18.63 4.30 -16.72
N LEU A 151 17.44 3.85 -17.09
CA LEU A 151 17.23 2.63 -17.89
C LEU A 151 17.86 2.74 -19.27
N ILE A 152 17.72 3.89 -19.96
CA ILE A 152 18.38 4.13 -21.26
C ILE A 152 19.89 4.04 -21.14
N TYR A 153 20.48 4.68 -20.13
CA TYR A 153 21.93 4.62 -19.93
C TYR A 153 22.42 3.23 -19.53
N ALA A 154 21.68 2.52 -18.68
CA ALA A 154 22.02 1.15 -18.31
C ALA A 154 21.97 0.21 -19.53
N ALA A 155 20.90 0.28 -20.34
CA ALA A 155 20.79 -0.50 -21.56
C ALA A 155 21.90 -0.15 -22.57
N SER A 156 22.19 1.13 -22.75
CA SER A 156 23.27 1.56 -23.67
C SER A 156 24.66 1.10 -23.20
N ALA A 157 24.91 1.08 -21.88
CA ALA A 157 26.15 0.57 -21.33
C ALA A 157 26.36 -0.92 -21.65
N ILE A 158 25.28 -1.72 -21.45
CA ILE A 158 25.32 -3.17 -21.79
C ILE A 158 25.57 -3.36 -23.30
N LEU A 159 24.88 -2.60 -24.15
CA LEU A 159 25.04 -2.68 -25.60
C LEU A 159 26.46 -2.26 -26.04
N VAL A 160 27.04 -1.20 -25.43
CA VAL A 160 28.41 -0.76 -25.71
C VAL A 160 29.39 -1.85 -25.32
N ILE A 161 29.28 -2.44 -24.14
CA ILE A 161 30.15 -3.52 -23.68
C ILE A 161 30.02 -4.74 -24.63
N ALA A 162 28.81 -5.11 -25.00
CA ALA A 162 28.56 -6.21 -25.93
C ALA A 162 29.28 -6.01 -27.26
N VAL A 163 29.16 -4.82 -27.85
CA VAL A 163 29.79 -4.49 -29.12
C VAL A 163 31.32 -4.43 -29.01
N LEU A 164 31.86 -3.93 -27.90
CA LEU A 164 33.32 -3.88 -27.70
C LEU A 164 33.92 -5.25 -27.43
N MET A 165 33.14 -6.17 -26.82
CA MET A 165 33.58 -7.56 -26.59
C MET A 165 33.27 -8.50 -27.75
N ASP A 166 32.61 -8.02 -28.80
CA ASP A 166 32.09 -8.80 -29.93
C ASP A 166 31.18 -9.99 -29.48
N GLU A 167 30.41 -9.74 -28.43
CA GLU A 167 29.52 -10.72 -27.82
C GLU A 167 28.03 -10.32 -28.00
N SER A 168 27.16 -11.34 -27.92
CA SER A 168 25.73 -11.09 -28.01
C SER A 168 25.23 -10.32 -26.79
N PRO A 169 24.50 -9.17 -26.96
CA PRO A 169 23.89 -8.46 -25.85
C PRO A 169 22.94 -9.31 -25.01
N LEU A 170 22.28 -10.32 -25.64
CA LEU A 170 21.38 -11.25 -24.94
C LEU A 170 22.16 -12.19 -24.01
N LEU A 171 23.37 -12.62 -24.40
CA LEU A 171 24.23 -13.45 -23.55
C LEU A 171 24.63 -12.68 -22.28
N LEU A 172 25.08 -11.42 -22.43
CA LEU A 172 25.40 -10.57 -21.29
C LEU A 172 24.20 -10.30 -20.40
N LEU A 173 23.04 -10.02 -21.01
CA LEU A 173 21.82 -9.74 -20.27
C LEU A 173 21.35 -10.99 -19.49
N SER A 174 21.44 -12.18 -20.08
CA SER A 174 21.07 -13.43 -19.41
C SER A 174 22.00 -13.73 -18.23
N GLY A 175 23.30 -13.56 -18.40
CA GLY A 175 24.28 -13.74 -17.32
C GLY A 175 24.07 -12.76 -16.16
N LEU A 176 23.92 -11.46 -16.48
CA LEU A 176 23.62 -10.43 -15.48
C LEU A 176 22.26 -10.66 -14.82
N GLY A 177 21.24 -11.09 -15.61
CA GLY A 177 19.92 -11.39 -15.09
C GLY A 177 19.92 -12.56 -14.12
N ALA A 178 20.63 -13.64 -14.42
CA ALA A 178 20.79 -14.77 -13.53
C ALA A 178 21.48 -14.36 -12.21
N MET A 179 22.57 -13.59 -12.30
CA MET A 179 23.25 -13.07 -11.11
C MET A 179 22.36 -12.14 -10.29
N ALA A 180 21.63 -11.23 -10.94
CA ALA A 180 20.70 -10.34 -10.28
C ALA A 180 19.57 -11.09 -9.57
N ALA A 181 19.04 -12.18 -10.18
CA ALA A 181 18.03 -13.03 -9.55
C ALA A 181 18.54 -13.69 -8.27
N VAL A 182 19.77 -14.22 -8.28
CA VAL A 182 20.40 -14.81 -7.10
C VAL A 182 20.63 -13.75 -6.01
N LEU A 183 21.15 -12.59 -6.38
CA LEU A 183 21.36 -11.48 -5.43
C LEU A 183 20.04 -10.99 -4.86
N MET A 184 18.99 -10.86 -5.69
CA MET A 184 17.66 -10.47 -5.22
C MET A 184 17.10 -11.49 -4.23
N LEU A 185 17.31 -12.79 -4.47
CA LEU A 185 16.87 -13.85 -3.54
C LEU A 185 17.59 -13.74 -2.19
N VAL A 186 18.90 -13.50 -2.20
CA VAL A 186 19.72 -13.37 -0.99
C VAL A 186 19.34 -12.12 -0.19
N PHE A 187 19.11 -11.00 -0.86
CA PHE A 187 18.81 -9.71 -0.20
C PHE A 187 17.32 -9.39 -0.11
N LYS A 188 16.45 -10.33 -0.48
CA LYS A 188 15.00 -10.10 -0.51
C LYS A 188 14.47 -9.49 0.79
N ASP A 189 14.76 -10.11 1.93
CA ASP A 189 14.22 -9.67 3.21
C ASP A 189 14.83 -8.34 3.67
N THR A 190 16.08 -8.10 3.32
CA THR A 190 16.76 -6.82 3.57
C THR A 190 16.11 -5.68 2.78
N ILE A 191 15.86 -5.90 1.49
CA ILE A 191 15.20 -4.90 0.62
C ILE A 191 13.76 -4.65 1.08
N LEU A 192 13.01 -5.72 1.40
CA LEU A 192 11.66 -5.59 1.94
C LEU A 192 11.64 -4.80 3.25
N SER A 193 12.57 -5.06 4.17
CA SER A 193 12.66 -4.33 5.44
C SER A 193 13.03 -2.86 5.25
N LEU A 194 13.92 -2.54 4.29
CA LEU A 194 14.25 -1.15 3.95
C LEU A 194 13.03 -0.39 3.41
N VAL A 195 12.33 -0.99 2.44
CA VAL A 195 11.10 -0.40 1.87
C VAL A 195 10.03 -0.24 2.94
N ALA A 196 9.88 -1.26 3.81
CA ALA A 196 8.94 -1.25 4.92
C ALA A 196 9.23 -0.12 5.91
N SER A 197 10.48 0.08 6.30
CA SER A 197 10.87 1.16 7.20
C SER A 197 10.51 2.54 6.65
N VAL A 198 10.76 2.78 5.36
CA VAL A 198 10.36 4.03 4.69
C VAL A 198 8.84 4.19 4.67
N GLN A 199 8.09 3.13 4.38
CA GLN A 199 6.63 3.17 4.33
C GLN A 199 6.01 3.40 5.71
N ILE A 200 6.51 2.72 6.76
CA ILE A 200 6.03 2.91 8.13
C ILE A 200 6.22 4.36 8.57
N GLY A 201 7.39 4.95 8.29
CA GLY A 201 7.65 6.33 8.63
C GLY A 201 6.84 7.34 7.81
N SER A 202 6.75 7.15 6.49
CA SER A 202 6.05 8.09 5.59
C SER A 202 4.52 8.05 5.75
N ASN A 203 3.96 6.88 6.07
CA ASN A 203 2.52 6.70 6.27
C ASN A 203 2.09 6.78 7.74
N ASP A 204 3.03 7.07 8.64
CA ASP A 204 2.77 7.21 10.07
C ASP A 204 2.04 5.99 10.70
N MET A 205 2.41 4.79 10.25
CA MET A 205 1.71 3.58 10.65
C MET A 205 1.96 3.21 12.11
N VAL A 206 3.21 3.37 12.58
CA VAL A 206 3.65 3.04 13.95
C VAL A 206 4.70 4.06 14.40
N ARG A 207 4.62 4.50 15.65
CA ARG A 207 5.61 5.37 16.32
C ARG A 207 6.18 4.67 17.56
N VAL A 208 7.34 5.12 17.99
CA VAL A 208 7.85 4.74 19.32
C VAL A 208 6.89 5.26 20.39
N GLY A 209 6.51 4.40 21.33
CA GLY A 209 5.51 4.67 22.35
C GLY A 209 4.08 4.23 21.98
N ASP A 210 3.83 3.77 20.75
CA ASP A 210 2.54 3.18 20.39
C ASP A 210 2.37 1.81 21.05
N TRP A 211 1.21 1.55 21.59
CA TRP A 211 0.79 0.21 21.94
C TRP A 211 0.28 -0.51 20.68
N ILE A 212 0.93 -1.63 20.33
CA ILE A 212 0.54 -2.49 19.21
C ILE A 212 0.29 -3.92 19.67
N GLU A 213 -0.61 -4.59 18.95
CA GLU A 213 -0.97 -5.98 19.19
C GLU A 213 -0.83 -6.79 17.89
N MET A 214 -0.01 -7.84 17.92
CA MET A 214 0.20 -8.81 16.83
C MET A 214 0.14 -10.23 17.40
N PRO A 215 -1.04 -10.85 17.53
CA PRO A 215 -1.19 -12.15 18.18
C PRO A 215 -0.36 -13.26 17.54
N GLN A 216 -0.17 -13.20 16.21
CA GLN A 216 0.63 -14.18 15.44
C GLN A 216 2.13 -14.16 15.80
N PHE A 217 2.60 -13.10 16.45
CA PHE A 217 4.00 -12.96 16.91
C PHE A 217 4.12 -12.86 18.43
N ASN A 218 3.03 -13.11 19.17
CA ASN A 218 2.94 -12.92 20.63
C ASN A 218 3.39 -11.50 21.05
N VAL A 219 2.96 -10.51 20.30
CA VAL A 219 3.20 -9.08 20.58
C VAL A 219 1.92 -8.48 21.15
N ASP A 220 2.04 -7.91 22.34
CA ASP A 220 1.02 -7.09 22.99
C ASP A 220 1.72 -6.13 23.98
N GLY A 221 2.03 -4.93 23.50
CA GLY A 221 2.79 -3.97 24.29
C GLY A 221 3.25 -2.75 23.53
N ASP A 222 4.15 -1.98 24.15
CA ASP A 222 4.61 -0.70 23.66
C ASP A 222 5.84 -0.83 22.76
N VAL A 223 5.82 -0.11 21.63
CA VAL A 223 6.97 0.00 20.74
C VAL A 223 8.06 0.83 21.41
N ILE A 224 9.22 0.23 21.65
CA ILE A 224 10.35 0.90 22.32
C ILE A 224 11.44 1.36 21.35
N ASP A 225 11.54 0.74 20.17
CA ASP A 225 12.55 1.07 19.16
C ASP A 225 12.08 0.66 17.75
N ILE A 226 12.34 1.53 16.78
CA ILE A 226 12.07 1.27 15.36
C ILE A 226 13.39 1.46 14.59
N ALA A 227 14.04 0.35 14.28
CA ALA A 227 15.25 0.32 13.46
C ALA A 227 14.91 -0.01 11.99
N LEU A 228 15.92 0.08 11.12
CA LEU A 228 15.76 -0.17 9.68
C LEU A 228 15.20 -1.57 9.35
N HIS A 229 15.62 -2.59 10.10
CA HIS A 229 15.28 -3.99 9.82
C HIS A 229 14.37 -4.63 10.88
N THR A 230 14.25 -4.01 12.05
CA THR A 230 13.54 -4.58 13.20
C THR A 230 12.80 -3.52 13.99
N VAL A 231 11.66 -3.90 14.54
CA VAL A 231 10.92 -3.14 15.55
C VAL A 231 10.95 -3.92 16.84
N LYS A 232 11.32 -3.27 17.95
CA LYS A 232 11.32 -3.87 19.29
C LYS A 232 10.09 -3.40 20.05
N ILE A 233 9.38 -4.36 20.61
CA ILE A 233 8.18 -4.14 21.39
C ILE A 233 8.40 -4.71 22.79
N GLN A 234 8.16 -3.90 23.82
CA GLN A 234 8.10 -4.35 25.20
C GLN A 234 6.67 -4.77 25.52
N ASN A 235 6.44 -6.07 25.61
CA ASN A 235 5.17 -6.63 26.02
C ASN A 235 4.82 -6.22 27.47
N PHE A 236 3.55 -6.31 27.83
CA PHE A 236 3.10 -5.95 29.19
C PHE A 236 3.66 -6.86 30.28
N ASP A 237 4.05 -8.10 29.97
CA ASP A 237 4.79 -9.00 30.85
C ASP A 237 6.29 -8.63 30.99
N LYS A 238 6.72 -7.51 30.39
CA LYS A 238 8.09 -6.98 30.37
C LYS A 238 9.07 -7.75 29.48
N THR A 239 8.65 -8.77 28.76
CA THR A 239 9.48 -9.38 27.72
C THR A 239 9.63 -8.46 26.52
N ILE A 240 10.72 -8.60 25.77
CA ILE A 240 10.94 -7.84 24.54
C ILE A 240 10.83 -8.76 23.34
N THR A 241 9.86 -8.49 22.48
CA THR A 241 9.73 -9.17 21.20
C THR A 241 10.31 -8.29 20.09
N THR A 242 11.15 -8.88 19.24
CA THR A 242 11.73 -8.21 18.07
C THR A 242 11.07 -8.75 16.81
N VAL A 243 10.40 -7.87 16.07
CA VAL A 243 9.69 -8.20 14.82
C VAL A 243 10.42 -7.59 13.64
N PRO A 244 10.69 -8.35 12.55
CA PRO A 244 11.22 -7.76 11.31
C PRO A 244 10.29 -6.68 10.76
N THR A 245 10.85 -5.53 10.37
CA THR A 245 10.07 -4.34 9.96
C THR A 245 9.09 -4.64 8.82
N HIS A 246 9.45 -5.51 7.87
CA HIS A 246 8.58 -5.87 6.76
C HIS A 246 7.32 -6.62 7.19
N ARG A 247 7.31 -7.26 8.38
CA ARG A 247 6.13 -7.95 8.91
C ARG A 247 5.00 -6.99 9.29
N LEU A 248 5.33 -5.78 9.71
CA LEU A 248 4.31 -4.76 10.00
C LEU A 248 3.58 -4.26 8.75
N ILE A 249 4.11 -4.52 7.55
CA ILE A 249 3.44 -4.19 6.28
C ILE A 249 2.73 -5.40 5.69
N SER A 250 3.32 -6.58 5.83
CA SER A 250 2.77 -7.81 5.24
C SER A 250 1.69 -8.47 6.09
N GLU A 251 1.65 -8.18 7.39
CA GLU A 251 0.74 -8.78 8.36
C GLU A 251 -0.20 -7.73 8.95
N SER A 252 -1.38 -8.15 9.35
CA SER A 252 -2.29 -7.27 10.07
C SER A 252 -1.85 -7.09 11.52
N PHE A 253 -1.91 -5.88 12.00
CA PHE A 253 -1.70 -5.55 13.41
C PHE A 253 -2.73 -4.54 13.87
N ARG A 254 -2.96 -4.47 15.19
CA ARG A 254 -3.81 -3.46 15.80
C ARG A 254 -2.92 -2.42 16.47
N ASN A 255 -3.13 -1.15 16.10
CA ASN A 255 -2.51 -0.01 16.78
C ASN A 255 -3.55 0.64 17.69
N TRP A 256 -3.24 0.71 18.99
CA TRP A 256 -4.12 1.27 20.01
C TRP A 256 -3.98 2.80 20.17
N ARG A 257 -3.15 3.46 19.36
CA ARG A 257 -3.00 4.93 19.35
C ARG A 257 -4.36 5.62 19.19
N GLY A 258 -5.20 5.16 18.27
CA GLY A 258 -6.53 5.73 18.07
C GLY A 258 -7.44 5.63 19.30
N MET A 259 -7.30 4.60 20.13
CA MET A 259 -7.99 4.51 21.43
C MET A 259 -7.44 5.56 22.40
N ALA A 260 -6.11 5.69 22.52
CA ALA A 260 -5.49 6.67 23.38
C ALA A 260 -5.88 8.11 22.98
N GLU A 261 -5.84 8.43 21.68
CA GLU A 261 -6.23 9.74 21.14
C GLU A 261 -7.71 10.04 21.29
N SER A 262 -8.56 9.02 21.28
CA SER A 262 -10.03 9.19 21.45
C SER A 262 -10.43 9.55 22.87
N GLY A 263 -9.53 9.43 23.85
CA GLY A 263 -9.79 9.71 25.27
C GLY A 263 -10.72 8.70 25.95
N GLY A 264 -11.13 7.61 25.27
CA GLY A 264 -12.05 6.64 25.83
C GLY A 264 -11.77 5.21 25.45
N ARG A 265 -11.91 4.28 26.41
CA ARG A 265 -11.70 2.84 26.21
C ARG A 265 -13.04 2.12 26.11
N ARG A 266 -13.19 1.31 25.05
CA ARG A 266 -14.43 0.56 24.79
C ARG A 266 -14.63 -0.58 25.79
N MET A 267 -15.80 -0.64 26.37
CA MET A 267 -16.34 -1.75 27.14
C MET A 267 -17.34 -2.53 26.27
N MET A 268 -17.10 -3.81 26.07
CA MET A 268 -17.98 -4.70 25.31
C MET A 268 -18.05 -6.05 26.04
N ARG A 269 -18.99 -6.14 27.01
CA ARG A 269 -19.14 -7.32 27.86
C ARG A 269 -20.63 -7.64 28.02
N SER A 270 -20.97 -8.90 28.21
CA SER A 270 -22.34 -9.36 28.36
C SER A 270 -22.60 -9.91 29.73
N VAL A 271 -23.80 -9.68 30.23
CA VAL A 271 -24.37 -10.41 31.37
C VAL A 271 -25.23 -11.54 30.79
N MET A 272 -25.02 -12.77 31.24
CA MET A 272 -25.72 -13.95 30.77
C MET A 272 -26.98 -14.18 31.61
N ILE A 273 -28.13 -14.08 30.99
CA ILE A 273 -29.45 -14.18 31.67
C ILE A 273 -30.03 -15.58 31.46
N ASP A 274 -30.55 -16.20 32.52
CA ASP A 274 -31.35 -17.43 32.41
C ASP A 274 -32.62 -17.17 31.63
N GLN A 275 -32.77 -17.80 30.47
CA GLN A 275 -33.91 -17.64 29.57
C GLN A 275 -35.24 -17.98 30.25
N ASN A 276 -35.25 -18.93 31.17
CA ASN A 276 -36.45 -19.34 31.90
C ASN A 276 -36.95 -18.28 32.90
N SER A 277 -36.13 -17.29 33.22
CA SER A 277 -36.50 -16.16 34.06
C SER A 277 -37.18 -15.03 33.28
N VAL A 278 -37.17 -15.09 31.94
CA VAL A 278 -37.74 -14.03 31.08
C VAL A 278 -39.26 -14.22 31.00
N ARG A 279 -40.01 -13.19 31.39
CA ARG A 279 -41.47 -13.21 31.40
C ARG A 279 -42.08 -11.82 31.24
N PHE A 280 -43.39 -11.76 31.06
CA PHE A 280 -44.13 -10.51 31.17
C PHE A 280 -44.20 -10.05 32.62
N LEU A 281 -44.17 -8.72 32.83
CA LEU A 281 -44.43 -8.14 34.14
C LEU A 281 -45.91 -8.11 34.43
N GLN A 282 -46.29 -8.38 35.69
CA GLN A 282 -47.65 -8.24 36.20
C GLN A 282 -47.91 -6.78 36.60
N ALA A 283 -49.18 -6.39 36.77
CA ALA A 283 -49.56 -5.02 37.09
C ALA A 283 -48.96 -4.53 38.42
N GLU A 284 -48.96 -5.38 39.42
CA GLU A 284 -48.40 -5.09 40.76
C GLU A 284 -46.88 -4.87 40.71
N GLU A 285 -46.18 -5.63 39.85
CA GLU A 285 -44.74 -5.49 39.65
C GLU A 285 -44.42 -4.20 38.94
N LEU A 286 -45.24 -3.77 37.97
CA LEU A 286 -45.05 -2.51 37.26
C LEU A 286 -45.13 -1.30 38.19
N ASP A 287 -46.00 -1.33 39.17
CA ASP A 287 -46.12 -0.28 40.19
C ASP A 287 -44.89 -0.30 41.12
N GLY A 288 -44.39 -1.49 41.45
CA GLY A 288 -43.14 -1.66 42.20
C GLY A 288 -41.93 -1.11 41.44
N MET A 289 -41.87 -1.20 40.09
CA MET A 289 -40.78 -0.66 39.27
C MET A 289 -40.74 0.88 39.27
N SER A 290 -41.81 1.57 39.63
CA SER A 290 -41.85 3.04 39.73
C SER A 290 -40.92 3.61 40.81
N ARG A 291 -40.46 2.80 41.76
CA ARG A 291 -39.47 3.14 42.78
C ARG A 291 -38.06 3.42 42.15
N PHE A 292 -37.78 2.86 40.97
CA PHE A 292 -36.55 3.13 40.28
C PHE A 292 -36.63 4.48 39.55
N ALA A 293 -35.99 5.50 40.10
CA ALA A 293 -36.01 6.85 39.53
C ALA A 293 -35.58 6.89 38.07
N LEU A 294 -34.60 6.06 37.69
CA LEU A 294 -34.09 5.94 36.33
C LEU A 294 -35.10 5.38 35.33
N LEU A 295 -36.12 4.67 35.78
CA LEU A 295 -37.16 4.07 34.93
C LEU A 295 -38.39 4.93 34.72
N ARG A 296 -38.59 6.01 35.49
CA ARG A 296 -39.83 6.79 35.47
C ARG A 296 -40.25 7.25 34.07
N ASN A 297 -39.38 7.87 33.36
CA ASN A 297 -39.64 8.37 32.01
C ASN A 297 -39.90 7.21 31.02
N TYR A 298 -39.09 6.16 31.09
CA TYR A 298 -39.26 4.98 30.26
C TYR A 298 -40.63 4.32 30.49
N LEU A 299 -41.01 4.07 31.75
CA LEU A 299 -42.27 3.42 32.10
C LEU A 299 -43.46 4.27 31.66
N ALA A 300 -43.43 5.59 31.86
CA ALA A 300 -44.51 6.48 31.44
C ALA A 300 -44.72 6.42 29.92
N THR A 301 -43.65 6.63 29.15
CA THR A 301 -43.71 6.60 27.68
C THR A 301 -44.12 5.21 27.18
N LYS A 302 -43.56 4.17 27.76
CA LYS A 302 -43.80 2.79 27.28
C LYS A 302 -45.20 2.26 27.61
N ARG A 303 -45.76 2.65 28.75
CA ARG A 303 -47.18 2.33 29.07
C ARG A 303 -48.08 2.99 28.03
N GLN A 304 -47.92 4.26 27.77
CA GLN A 304 -48.68 5.00 26.77
C GLN A 304 -48.60 4.37 25.37
N ASP A 305 -47.41 4.01 24.91
CA ASP A 305 -47.18 3.32 23.63
C ASP A 305 -47.96 2.00 23.55
N ILE A 306 -47.91 1.22 24.63
CA ILE A 306 -48.56 -0.09 24.72
C ILE A 306 -50.08 0.05 24.75
N GLU A 307 -50.61 1.01 25.53
CA GLU A 307 -52.04 1.31 25.60
C GLU A 307 -52.58 1.76 24.24
N GLN A 308 -51.94 2.70 23.60
CA GLN A 308 -52.29 3.17 22.24
C GLN A 308 -52.31 2.03 21.22
N TRP A 309 -51.28 1.17 21.25
CA TRP A 309 -51.21 0.04 20.33
C TRP A 309 -52.31 -0.99 20.58
N ASN A 310 -52.57 -1.29 21.86
CA ASN A 310 -53.60 -2.27 22.24
C ASN A 310 -55.02 -1.72 21.98
N ALA A 311 -55.28 -0.41 22.13
CA ALA A 311 -56.56 0.21 21.84
C ALA A 311 -56.98 0.13 20.37
N GLN A 312 -56.02 -0.03 19.46
CA GLN A 312 -56.27 -0.19 18.02
C GLN A 312 -56.71 -1.62 17.63
N LYS A 313 -56.71 -2.57 18.58
CA LYS A 313 -57.07 -3.97 18.36
C LYS A 313 -58.49 -4.29 18.85
N ALA A 314 -59.10 -5.29 18.21
CA ALA A 314 -60.48 -5.69 18.56
C ALA A 314 -60.56 -6.17 20.01
N ALA A 315 -61.68 -5.83 20.70
CA ALA A 315 -61.95 -6.28 22.04
C ALA A 315 -62.05 -7.83 22.05
N GLY A 316 -61.16 -8.50 22.81
CA GLY A 316 -61.10 -9.97 22.91
C GLY A 316 -59.73 -10.57 22.59
N GLU A 317 -58.80 -9.82 22.00
CA GLU A 317 -57.44 -10.29 21.65
C GLU A 317 -56.40 -10.02 22.75
N SER A 318 -56.76 -10.19 24.03
CA SER A 318 -55.85 -9.86 25.15
C SER A 318 -54.54 -10.65 25.15
N VAL A 319 -54.56 -11.88 24.64
CA VAL A 319 -53.35 -12.73 24.55
C VAL A 319 -52.34 -12.16 23.53
N ASN A 320 -52.84 -11.55 22.45
CA ASN A 320 -52.01 -10.93 21.41
C ASN A 320 -51.61 -9.48 21.71
N GLY A 321 -52.03 -8.95 22.85
CA GLY A 321 -51.73 -7.61 23.32
C GLY A 321 -50.23 -7.46 23.65
N ARG A 322 -49.66 -6.27 23.38
CA ARG A 322 -48.28 -5.92 23.81
C ARG A 322 -48.29 -5.73 25.33
N ARG A 323 -47.22 -6.24 25.96
CA ARG A 323 -46.99 -6.12 27.40
C ARG A 323 -45.52 -5.85 27.68
N LEU A 324 -45.23 -5.25 28.81
CA LEU A 324 -43.88 -5.06 29.27
C LEU A 324 -43.29 -6.42 29.73
N THR A 325 -42.02 -6.62 29.38
CA THR A 325 -41.23 -7.76 29.86
C THR A 325 -40.22 -7.31 30.89
N ASN A 326 -39.89 -8.20 31.82
CA ASN A 326 -38.88 -7.94 32.83
C ASN A 326 -37.51 -7.65 32.21
N ILE A 327 -37.09 -8.40 31.18
CA ILE A 327 -35.80 -8.16 30.48
C ILE A 327 -35.80 -6.84 29.69
N GLY A 328 -36.92 -6.45 29.08
CA GLY A 328 -37.06 -5.17 28.40
C GLY A 328 -36.92 -3.99 29.36
N THR A 329 -37.52 -4.11 30.53
CA THR A 329 -37.45 -3.10 31.60
C THR A 329 -36.03 -3.06 32.21
N PHE A 330 -35.41 -4.19 32.45
CA PHE A 330 -34.02 -4.27 32.91
C PHE A 330 -33.08 -3.64 31.90
N ARG A 331 -33.22 -3.92 30.61
CA ARG A 331 -32.44 -3.30 29.55
C ARG A 331 -32.53 -1.77 29.56
N ALA A 332 -33.76 -1.25 29.74
CA ALA A 332 -33.97 0.20 29.85
C ALA A 332 -33.31 0.79 31.11
N TYR A 333 -33.37 0.05 32.22
CA TYR A 333 -32.70 0.43 33.46
C TYR A 333 -31.17 0.51 33.26
N VAL A 334 -30.57 -0.52 32.68
CA VAL A 334 -29.14 -0.57 32.43
C VAL A 334 -28.69 0.61 31.54
N LEU A 335 -29.47 0.92 30.49
CA LEU A 335 -29.18 2.05 29.63
C LEU A 335 -29.22 3.39 30.41
N ALA A 336 -30.27 3.61 31.18
CA ALA A 336 -30.41 4.81 31.98
C ALA A 336 -29.35 4.94 33.10
N TYR A 337 -28.96 3.80 33.70
CA TYR A 337 -27.88 3.73 34.66
C TYR A 337 -26.57 4.15 34.07
N LEU A 338 -26.19 3.61 32.90
CA LEU A 338 -24.97 3.99 32.21
C LEU A 338 -24.96 5.46 31.79
N GLN A 339 -26.11 5.99 31.33
CA GLN A 339 -26.26 7.41 30.99
C GLN A 339 -26.12 8.34 32.19
N SER A 340 -26.45 7.87 33.41
CA SER A 340 -26.33 8.65 34.64
C SER A 340 -24.92 8.70 35.22
N ARG A 341 -24.00 7.88 34.71
CA ARG A 341 -22.61 7.79 35.19
C ARG A 341 -21.72 8.83 34.52
N SER A 342 -20.92 9.54 35.30
CA SER A 342 -19.97 10.54 34.81
C SER A 342 -18.70 9.95 34.22
N ASP A 343 -18.41 8.67 34.51
CA ASP A 343 -17.24 7.94 34.02
C ASP A 343 -17.50 7.17 32.70
N ILE A 344 -18.73 7.28 32.18
CA ILE A 344 -19.11 6.77 30.84
C ILE A 344 -19.24 7.95 29.88
N ASP A 345 -18.61 7.82 28.72
CA ASP A 345 -18.61 8.83 27.67
C ASP A 345 -19.97 8.85 26.95
N GLY A 346 -20.76 9.89 27.21
CA GLY A 346 -22.10 10.06 26.62
C GLY A 346 -22.10 10.46 25.16
N ASP A 347 -20.98 10.98 24.63
CA ASP A 347 -20.85 11.41 23.23
C ASP A 347 -20.50 10.24 22.31
N LYS A 348 -20.00 9.15 22.87
CA LYS A 348 -19.67 7.92 22.15
C LYS A 348 -20.84 6.94 22.14
N THR A 349 -20.75 5.95 21.27
CA THR A 349 -21.79 4.92 21.12
C THR A 349 -22.07 4.20 22.45
N LEU A 350 -23.30 4.30 22.93
CA LEU A 350 -23.82 3.62 24.12
C LEU A 350 -25.00 2.74 23.73
N LEU A 351 -24.86 1.42 23.87
CA LEU A 351 -25.88 0.44 23.53
C LEU A 351 -26.02 -0.63 24.62
N VAL A 352 -27.26 -1.00 24.90
CA VAL A 352 -27.58 -2.19 25.68
C VAL A 352 -28.49 -3.07 24.81
N ARG A 353 -27.99 -4.23 24.40
CA ARG A 353 -28.67 -5.09 23.42
C ARG A 353 -28.66 -6.56 23.81
N GLN A 354 -29.68 -7.26 23.36
CA GLN A 354 -29.71 -8.72 23.42
C GLN A 354 -28.97 -9.28 22.20
N LEU A 355 -28.11 -10.27 22.43
CA LEU A 355 -27.55 -11.09 21.37
C LEU A 355 -28.34 -12.36 21.20
N ALA A 356 -27.99 -13.18 20.21
CA ALA A 356 -28.63 -14.48 20.02
C ALA A 356 -28.45 -15.36 21.28
N PRO A 357 -29.51 -16.03 21.74
CA PRO A 357 -29.40 -16.94 22.87
C PRO A 357 -28.45 -18.11 22.53
N SER A 358 -27.80 -18.63 23.55
CA SER A 358 -26.90 -19.76 23.45
C SER A 358 -27.17 -20.77 24.55
N GLU A 359 -26.43 -21.88 24.58
CA GLU A 359 -26.39 -22.85 25.66
C GLU A 359 -25.98 -22.24 27.02
N ASN A 360 -25.34 -21.09 26.99
CA ASN A 360 -24.91 -20.34 28.17
C ASN A 360 -25.87 -19.18 28.52
N GLY A 361 -27.13 -19.27 28.10
CA GLY A 361 -28.17 -18.28 28.40
C GLY A 361 -28.35 -17.22 27.33
N LEU A 362 -29.06 -16.15 27.68
CA LEU A 362 -29.34 -15.01 26.85
C LEU A 362 -28.37 -13.87 27.19
N PRO A 363 -27.42 -13.52 26.25
CA PRO A 363 -26.50 -12.44 26.52
C PRO A 363 -27.17 -11.06 26.41
N LEU A 364 -27.13 -10.28 27.48
CA LEU A 364 -27.42 -8.85 27.45
C LEU A 364 -26.08 -8.10 27.37
N GLN A 365 -25.74 -7.64 26.19
CA GLN A 365 -24.46 -6.97 25.93
C GLN A 365 -24.52 -5.48 26.25
N ILE A 366 -23.58 -5.05 27.04
CA ILE A 366 -23.25 -3.66 27.28
C ILE A 366 -22.14 -3.25 26.33
N TYR A 367 -22.38 -2.21 25.56
CA TYR A 367 -21.44 -1.59 24.67
C TYR A 367 -21.36 -0.10 25.02
N ALA A 368 -20.27 0.29 25.66
CA ALA A 368 -20.07 1.64 26.16
C ALA A 368 -18.59 2.03 26.03
N PHE A 369 -18.30 3.31 26.27
CA PHE A 369 -16.93 3.79 26.39
C PHE A 369 -16.76 4.43 27.78
N ALA A 370 -15.74 3.96 28.51
CA ALA A 370 -15.28 4.70 29.69
C ALA A 370 -14.53 5.94 29.24
N ASN A 371 -14.62 7.04 30.00
CA ASN A 371 -13.96 8.31 29.72
C ASN A 371 -12.49 8.34 30.15
N THR A 372 -11.85 7.18 30.24
CA THR A 372 -10.45 7.00 30.55
C THR A 372 -9.81 5.98 29.63
N THR A 373 -8.52 6.14 29.35
CA THR A 373 -7.70 5.16 28.64
C THR A 373 -6.77 4.39 29.57
N ALA A 374 -6.63 4.85 30.84
CA ALA A 374 -5.82 4.21 31.85
C ALA A 374 -6.40 2.83 32.19
N TRP A 375 -5.59 1.76 32.07
CA TRP A 375 -6.07 0.40 32.22
C TRP A 375 -6.66 0.13 33.59
N GLY A 376 -5.94 0.49 34.67
CA GLY A 376 -6.42 0.23 36.03
C GLY A 376 -7.77 0.93 36.36
N GLU A 377 -7.93 2.18 35.94
CA GLU A 377 -9.18 2.92 36.09
C GLU A 377 -10.33 2.28 35.29
N TYR A 378 -10.05 1.93 34.03
CA TYR A 378 -11.03 1.26 33.17
C TYR A 378 -11.52 -0.06 33.78
N GLU A 379 -10.62 -0.91 34.31
CA GLU A 379 -11.02 -2.17 34.94
C GLU A 379 -11.86 -1.92 36.21
N GLY A 380 -11.53 -0.89 37.00
CA GLY A 380 -12.33 -0.47 38.15
C GLY A 380 -13.74 -0.04 37.75
N ILE A 381 -13.86 0.85 36.75
CA ILE A 381 -15.17 1.28 36.23
C ILE A 381 -15.99 0.09 35.70
N GLN A 382 -15.33 -0.83 34.96
CA GLN A 382 -15.99 -2.01 34.44
C GLN A 382 -16.48 -2.93 35.55
N ALA A 383 -15.65 -3.18 36.57
CA ALA A 383 -16.01 -4.01 37.72
C ALA A 383 -17.21 -3.42 38.46
N ASP A 384 -17.19 -2.16 38.83
CA ASP A 384 -18.28 -1.46 39.51
C ASP A 384 -19.61 -1.55 38.78
N ILE A 385 -19.56 -1.40 37.44
CA ILE A 385 -20.78 -1.50 36.61
C ILE A 385 -21.34 -2.93 36.67
N PHE A 386 -20.49 -3.94 36.44
CA PHE A 386 -20.97 -5.32 36.38
C PHE A 386 -21.38 -5.85 37.75
N ASP A 387 -20.73 -5.45 38.82
CA ASP A 387 -21.13 -5.75 40.19
C ASP A 387 -22.56 -5.21 40.48
N HIS A 388 -22.81 -3.95 40.13
CA HIS A 388 -24.12 -3.36 40.26
C HIS A 388 -25.19 -4.10 39.42
N LEU A 389 -24.88 -4.39 38.14
CA LEU A 389 -25.86 -5.03 37.25
C LEU A 389 -26.20 -6.44 37.68
N ILE A 390 -25.24 -7.19 38.20
CA ILE A 390 -25.45 -8.54 38.73
C ILE A 390 -26.29 -8.48 40.01
N ALA A 391 -25.97 -7.56 40.91
CA ALA A 391 -26.65 -7.40 42.19
C ALA A 391 -28.12 -6.91 42.06
N ILE A 392 -28.39 -6.02 41.10
CA ILE A 392 -29.73 -5.44 40.90
C ILE A 392 -30.65 -6.34 40.08
N MET A 393 -30.14 -7.28 39.30
CA MET A 393 -30.88 -8.12 38.35
C MET A 393 -32.07 -8.89 39.03
N PRO A 394 -31.94 -9.47 40.26
CA PRO A 394 -33.04 -10.12 40.93
C PRO A 394 -34.25 -9.23 41.22
N GLU A 395 -34.06 -7.90 41.37
CA GLU A 395 -35.15 -6.95 41.56
C GLU A 395 -36.07 -6.84 40.33
N PHE A 396 -35.60 -7.31 39.18
CA PHE A 396 -36.40 -7.43 37.93
C PHE A 396 -36.96 -8.84 37.75
N GLY A 397 -36.82 -9.74 38.73
CA GLY A 397 -37.21 -11.14 38.60
C GLY A 397 -36.38 -11.91 37.56
N LEU A 398 -35.21 -11.43 37.24
CA LEU A 398 -34.27 -12.08 36.35
C LEU A 398 -33.22 -12.87 37.16
N ARG A 399 -32.69 -13.93 36.55
CA ARG A 399 -31.63 -14.73 37.13
C ARG A 399 -30.44 -14.76 36.21
N LEU A 400 -29.23 -14.68 36.83
CA LEU A 400 -27.99 -14.91 36.09
C LEU A 400 -27.94 -16.38 35.66
N PHE A 401 -27.57 -16.64 34.41
CA PHE A 401 -27.28 -18.00 33.97
C PHE A 401 -25.94 -18.47 34.56
N GLN A 402 -25.98 -19.63 35.19
CA GLN A 402 -24.80 -20.32 35.70
C GLN A 402 -24.95 -21.80 35.38
N ARG A 403 -23.86 -22.42 34.89
CA ARG A 403 -23.86 -23.89 34.76
C ARG A 403 -23.96 -24.51 36.15
N PRO A 404 -24.78 -25.55 36.31
CA PRO A 404 -24.94 -26.22 37.62
C PRO A 404 -23.56 -26.67 38.17
N ALA A 405 -23.26 -26.26 39.40
CA ALA A 405 -22.13 -26.77 40.12
C ALA A 405 -22.54 -28.10 40.86
N GLY A 406 -21.57 -28.88 41.31
CA GLY A 406 -21.86 -30.12 42.04
C GLY A 406 -22.73 -29.91 43.26
N SER A 407 -22.62 -28.76 43.93
CA SER A 407 -23.49 -28.35 45.04
C SER A 407 -24.95 -28.14 44.65
N ASP A 408 -25.21 -27.72 43.44
CA ASP A 408 -26.56 -27.46 42.93
C ASP A 408 -27.31 -28.77 42.66
N LEU A 409 -26.58 -29.81 42.24
CA LEU A 409 -27.10 -31.16 42.01
C LEU A 409 -27.34 -31.93 43.30
N SER A 410 -26.70 -31.58 44.38
CA SER A 410 -26.87 -32.20 45.69
C SER A 410 -27.98 -31.53 46.54
N ALA A 411 -28.57 -30.43 46.09
CA ALA A 411 -29.66 -29.77 46.79
C ALA A 411 -30.99 -30.56 46.61
N PRO A 412 -31.81 -30.71 47.67
CA PRO A 412 -33.02 -31.56 47.66
C PRO A 412 -34.13 -31.11 46.67
N ARG A 413 -33.94 -30.02 45.93
CA ARG A 413 -34.85 -29.50 44.88
C ARG A 413 -34.90 -30.34 43.62
N PHE A 414 -33.99 -31.32 43.46
CA PHE A 414 -33.99 -32.20 42.27
C PHE A 414 -34.64 -33.59 42.56
N MET A 415 -35.31 -33.77 43.67
CA MET A 415 -36.17 -34.95 43.81
C MET A 415 -37.36 -34.77 42.89
N ILE A 416 -37.35 -35.46 41.76
CA ILE A 416 -38.55 -35.66 40.91
C ILE A 416 -39.63 -36.25 41.81
N PRO A 417 -40.83 -35.67 41.95
CA PRO A 417 -41.90 -36.32 42.68
C PRO A 417 -42.16 -37.65 42.00
N ALA A 418 -41.99 -38.74 42.75
CA ALA A 418 -42.41 -40.06 42.31
C ALA A 418 -43.88 -39.95 41.93
N HIS A 419 -44.20 -40.19 40.66
CA HIS A 419 -45.59 -40.25 40.22
C HIS A 419 -46.30 -41.31 41.03
N ALA A 420 -47.31 -40.89 41.88
CA ALA A 420 -48.33 -41.71 42.42
C ALA A 420 -49.43 -41.87 41.37
#